data_e618d40ca24c6b27ae5205559afff53c
#
_entry.id   e618d40ca24c6b27ae5205559afff53c
#
_cell.length_a   1.000
_cell.length_b   1.000
_cell.length_c   1.000
_cell.angle_alpha   90.00
_cell.angle_beta   90.00
_cell.angle_gamma   90.00
#
_symmetry.space_group_name_H-M   'P 1'
#
loop_
_entity.id
_entity.type
_entity.pdbx_description
1 polymer ?
#
loop_
_entity_poly.entity_id
_entity_poly.type
_entity_poly.pdbx_seq_one_letter_code
_entity_poly.pdbx_strand_id
1 'polypeptide(L)'
;MHPVKTKKKLSRADKKQIEAAIARANRTDKKGKSAQDSIPYERMWPDGICRVSDSHYTKTIQFQDINYQLSQNEDKTAIFEGWCDFLNYFDSSIHFQLSFLNLAASEETFANSISIPPQGDAFDSIREEYTTMLQNQLARGNNGLIKTKYLTFGINADSIKAAKPRLERIETDILNNFKRLGVAARTLDGKERLSQLHAVFHMDEQLPFQFEWDWLAPSGLSTKDFIAPSSFEFRTGKQFRMGKKYGAVSFLQILAPELNDRLLADFLDMESSLIVSMHIQSVDQVKAIKTVKRKITDLDRSKIEEQKKAVRAGYDMDIIPSDLATYGSEAKKLLQDLQSRNERMFLVSFLVLNTADNPRQLGNNIFQAGSIAQKYNCQLTRLDFQQEEGLMSCLPLGLNQIEIQRGLTTSSTAIFVPFTTQELFQNGKEALYYGINALSNNLIMVDRKLLKNPNGLILGTPGSGKSFSAKREIANCFLLTNDDVIRIIKFDPLWA
;
A
#
# COMPACT_ATOMS: atom_id res chain seq x y z
N MET A 1 6.91 0.07 54.32
CA MET A 1 6.98 1.48 53.92
C MET A 1 6.95 1.53 52.38
N HIS A 2 5.86 1.91 51.79
CA HIS A 2 5.75 2.07 50.30
C HIS A 2 6.33 3.43 49.91
N PRO A 3 7.12 3.53 48.82
CA PRO A 3 7.61 4.83 48.35
C PRO A 3 6.47 5.63 47.69
N VAL A 4 6.30 6.83 48.20
CA VAL A 4 5.37 7.84 47.64
C VAL A 4 5.82 8.23 46.23
N LYS A 5 4.99 7.90 45.22
CA LYS A 5 5.18 8.36 43.83
C LYS A 5 5.06 9.90 43.83
N THR A 6 6.17 10.59 43.70
CA THR A 6 6.20 12.02 43.42
C THR A 6 5.54 12.33 42.07
N LYS A 7 4.40 13.02 42.09
CA LYS A 7 3.73 13.53 40.89
C LYS A 7 4.69 14.49 40.17
N LYS A 8 5.22 14.11 39.01
CA LYS A 8 5.97 15.00 38.12
C LYS A 8 5.07 16.20 37.77
N LYS A 9 5.49 17.40 38.13
CA LYS A 9 4.81 18.64 37.70
C LYS A 9 4.95 18.75 36.20
N LEU A 10 3.81 18.85 35.48
CA LEU A 10 3.74 19.09 34.04
C LEU A 10 4.51 20.37 33.67
N SER A 11 5.31 20.31 32.61
CA SER A 11 6.03 21.46 32.08
C SER A 11 5.03 22.53 31.54
N ARG A 12 5.49 23.76 31.35
CA ARG A 12 4.68 24.83 30.76
C ARG A 12 4.28 24.52 29.30
N ALA A 13 5.14 23.75 28.58
CA ALA A 13 4.88 23.25 27.22
C ALA A 13 3.78 22.19 27.21
N ASP A 14 3.83 21.21 28.14
CA ASP A 14 2.83 20.14 28.25
C ASP A 14 1.45 20.72 28.60
N LYS A 15 1.40 21.74 29.50
CA LYS A 15 0.13 22.41 29.83
C LYS A 15 -0.46 23.11 28.61
N LYS A 16 0.35 23.79 27.80
CA LYS A 16 -0.11 24.48 26.60
C LYS A 16 -0.58 23.48 25.50
N GLN A 17 0.04 22.33 25.41
CA GLN A 17 -0.42 21.24 24.51
C GLN A 17 -1.75 20.64 24.99
N ILE A 18 -1.90 20.39 26.28
CA ILE A 18 -3.16 19.90 26.86
C ILE A 18 -4.28 20.92 26.68
N GLU A 19 -4.02 22.21 26.93
CA GLU A 19 -4.99 23.30 26.72
C GLU A 19 -5.39 23.43 25.24
N ALA A 20 -4.42 23.25 24.31
CA ALA A 20 -4.70 23.27 22.89
C ALA A 20 -5.51 22.03 22.45
N ALA A 21 -5.25 20.86 23.02
CA ALA A 21 -6.01 19.64 22.76
C ALA A 21 -7.45 19.76 23.30
N ILE A 22 -7.62 20.28 24.52
CA ILE A 22 -8.95 20.58 25.11
C ILE A 22 -9.71 21.63 24.28
N ALA A 23 -9.04 22.68 23.83
CA ALA A 23 -9.65 23.70 22.99
C ALA A 23 -10.06 23.16 21.60
N ARG A 24 -9.31 22.20 21.04
CA ARG A 24 -9.71 21.48 19.82
C ARG A 24 -10.92 20.59 20.08
N ALA A 25 -10.93 19.78 21.15
CA ALA A 25 -12.04 18.93 21.53
C ALA A 25 -13.34 19.75 21.76
N ASN A 26 -13.26 20.90 22.46
CA ASN A 26 -14.41 21.74 22.72
C ASN A 26 -14.93 22.54 21.51
N ARG A 27 -14.13 22.70 20.43
CA ARG A 27 -14.59 23.28 19.15
C ARG A 27 -15.40 22.31 18.31
N THR A 28 -15.23 21.01 18.53
CA THR A 28 -15.94 19.96 17.77
C THR A 28 -17.34 19.66 18.29
N ASP A 29 -17.77 20.21 19.41
CA ASP A 29 -18.97 19.78 20.16
C ASP A 29 -20.27 20.51 19.80
N LYS A 30 -20.36 21.29 18.71
CA LYS A 30 -21.59 22.09 18.44
C LYS A 30 -22.33 21.84 17.14
N LYS A 31 -21.84 20.99 16.22
CA LYS A 31 -22.61 20.43 15.10
C LYS A 31 -22.07 19.02 14.83
N GLY A 32 -22.93 18.01 14.80
CA GLY A 32 -22.52 16.69 14.35
C GLY A 32 -21.88 16.81 12.97
N LYS A 33 -20.60 16.40 12.83
CA LYS A 33 -19.91 16.36 11.54
C LYS A 33 -20.67 15.42 10.63
N SER A 34 -20.96 15.84 9.41
CA SER A 34 -21.42 14.92 8.36
C SER A 34 -20.28 13.98 7.95
N ALA A 35 -20.62 12.87 7.29
CA ALA A 35 -19.60 11.95 6.76
C ALA A 35 -18.66 12.67 5.76
N GLN A 36 -19.20 13.58 4.96
CA GLN A 36 -18.45 14.41 4.03
C GLN A 36 -17.41 15.32 4.73
N ASP A 37 -17.79 15.89 5.88
CA ASP A 37 -16.90 16.77 6.66
C ASP A 37 -15.71 16.01 7.26
N SER A 38 -15.85 14.70 7.49
CA SER A 38 -14.77 13.87 8.01
C SER A 38 -13.72 13.52 6.95
N ILE A 39 -14.07 13.54 5.65
CA ILE A 39 -13.16 13.19 4.57
C ILE A 39 -12.10 14.29 4.40
N PRO A 40 -10.77 13.98 4.54
CA PRO A 40 -9.74 14.98 4.74
C PRO A 40 -9.14 15.51 3.42
N TYR A 41 -9.95 16.05 2.52
CA TYR A 41 -9.46 16.86 1.41
C TYR A 41 -10.42 18.03 1.14
N GLU A 42 -9.92 19.09 0.54
CA GLU A 42 -10.72 20.28 0.25
C GLU A 42 -11.31 20.24 -1.15
N ARG A 43 -10.50 19.86 -2.15
CA ARG A 43 -10.91 19.88 -3.54
C ARG A 43 -10.16 18.86 -4.40
N MET A 44 -10.90 18.20 -5.28
CA MET A 44 -10.37 17.35 -6.34
C MET A 44 -10.58 18.03 -7.70
N TRP A 45 -9.59 17.97 -8.60
CA TRP A 45 -9.68 18.49 -9.96
C TRP A 45 -9.70 17.35 -10.98
N PRO A 46 -10.23 17.61 -12.21
CA PRO A 46 -10.31 16.58 -13.25
C PRO A 46 -8.96 15.97 -13.64
N ASP A 47 -7.88 16.74 -13.57
CA ASP A 47 -6.50 16.28 -13.87
C ASP A 47 -5.84 15.46 -12.75
N GLY A 48 -6.62 15.04 -11.77
CA GLY A 48 -6.15 14.21 -10.66
C GLY A 48 -5.40 14.97 -9.56
N ILE A 49 -5.25 16.27 -9.64
CA ILE A 49 -4.70 17.06 -8.53
C ILE A 49 -5.73 17.12 -7.41
N CYS A 50 -5.30 16.88 -6.17
CA CYS A 50 -6.12 17.00 -4.97
C CYS A 50 -5.50 18.02 -4.02
N ARG A 51 -6.27 19.00 -3.58
CA ARG A 51 -5.91 19.86 -2.46
C ARG A 51 -6.38 19.22 -1.17
N VAL A 52 -5.43 18.79 -0.38
CA VAL A 52 -5.71 18.05 0.88
C VAL A 52 -5.83 19.01 2.06
N SER A 53 -5.04 20.07 2.07
CA SER A 53 -5.11 21.15 3.06
C SER A 53 -4.77 22.49 2.39
N ASP A 54 -4.82 23.58 3.14
CA ASP A 54 -4.60 24.94 2.65
C ASP A 54 -3.41 25.11 1.70
N SER A 55 -2.33 24.37 1.92
CA SER A 55 -1.11 24.47 1.13
C SER A 55 -0.62 23.15 0.54
N HIS A 56 -1.28 22.01 0.83
CA HIS A 56 -0.79 20.70 0.41
C HIS A 56 -1.58 20.16 -0.79
N TYR A 57 -0.86 19.89 -1.90
CA TYR A 57 -1.41 19.39 -3.16
C TYR A 57 -0.79 18.04 -3.49
N THR A 58 -1.63 17.07 -3.90
CA THR A 58 -1.21 15.69 -4.19
C THR A 58 -1.69 15.18 -5.53
N LYS A 59 -0.94 14.24 -6.11
CA LYS A 59 -1.34 13.38 -7.24
C LYS A 59 -1.11 11.92 -6.90
N THR A 60 -1.79 11.02 -7.60
CA THR A 60 -1.70 9.58 -7.37
C THR A 60 -1.35 8.85 -8.64
N ILE A 61 -0.40 7.94 -8.55
CA ILE A 61 0.03 7.02 -9.60
C ILE A 61 -0.35 5.60 -9.19
N GLN A 62 -1.03 4.88 -10.07
CA GLN A 62 -1.23 3.45 -9.94
C GLN A 62 -0.06 2.72 -10.59
N PHE A 63 0.51 1.72 -9.93
CA PHE A 63 1.58 0.92 -10.47
C PHE A 63 1.27 -0.58 -10.36
N GLN A 64 1.83 -1.34 -11.29
CA GLN A 64 1.66 -2.78 -11.36
C GLN A 64 2.78 -3.50 -10.62
N ASP A 65 2.58 -4.80 -10.44
CA ASP A 65 3.58 -5.68 -9.85
C ASP A 65 4.61 -6.14 -10.88
N ILE A 66 5.79 -6.46 -10.40
CA ILE A 66 6.80 -7.21 -11.15
C ILE A 66 7.17 -8.46 -10.37
N ASN A 67 7.75 -9.43 -11.05
CA ASN A 67 8.06 -10.72 -10.46
C ASN A 67 9.33 -10.64 -9.60
N TYR A 68 9.20 -10.12 -8.38
CA TYR A 68 10.31 -10.00 -7.43
C TYR A 68 10.57 -11.31 -6.68
N GLN A 69 9.52 -11.94 -6.11
CA GLN A 69 9.69 -13.08 -5.22
C GLN A 69 10.23 -14.33 -5.92
N LEU A 70 9.88 -14.53 -7.20
CA LEU A 70 10.31 -15.66 -8.01
C LEU A 70 11.58 -15.39 -8.83
N SER A 71 12.13 -14.18 -8.77
CA SER A 71 13.34 -13.80 -9.48
C SER A 71 14.57 -14.47 -8.88
N GLN A 72 15.62 -14.64 -9.69
CA GLN A 72 16.93 -15.09 -9.23
C GLN A 72 17.58 -14.03 -8.31
N ASN A 73 18.54 -14.45 -7.51
CA ASN A 73 19.14 -13.55 -6.51
C ASN A 73 19.78 -12.30 -7.12
N GLU A 74 20.39 -12.43 -8.30
CA GLU A 74 20.99 -11.29 -9.01
C GLU A 74 19.92 -10.28 -9.43
N ASP A 75 18.81 -10.73 -10.01
CA ASP A 75 17.68 -9.88 -10.40
C ASP A 75 17.02 -9.22 -9.17
N LYS A 76 16.86 -9.98 -8.07
CA LYS A 76 16.36 -9.42 -6.81
C LYS A 76 17.23 -8.29 -6.29
N THR A 77 18.55 -8.47 -6.33
CA THR A 77 19.51 -7.44 -5.91
C THR A 77 19.40 -6.21 -6.80
N ALA A 78 19.33 -6.38 -8.11
CA ALA A 78 19.18 -5.28 -9.06
C ALA A 78 17.86 -4.51 -8.86
N ILE A 79 16.74 -5.22 -8.63
CA ILE A 79 15.45 -4.58 -8.32
C ILE A 79 15.52 -3.82 -6.99
N PHE A 80 16.14 -4.42 -5.96
CA PHE A 80 16.29 -3.79 -4.65
C PHE A 80 17.14 -2.52 -4.71
N GLU A 81 18.28 -2.56 -5.39
CA GLU A 81 19.15 -1.40 -5.61
C GLU A 81 18.42 -0.30 -6.39
N GLY A 82 17.73 -0.67 -7.47
CA GLY A 82 16.91 0.27 -8.23
C GLY A 82 15.79 0.87 -7.41
N TRP A 83 15.22 0.11 -6.46
CA TRP A 83 14.22 0.62 -5.51
C TRP A 83 14.83 1.56 -4.47
N CYS A 84 16.05 1.30 -3.99
CA CYS A 84 16.80 2.25 -3.17
C CYS A 84 17.05 3.58 -3.90
N ASP A 85 17.47 3.53 -5.15
CA ASP A 85 17.68 4.73 -5.98
C ASP A 85 16.36 5.48 -6.22
N PHE A 86 15.25 4.76 -6.41
CA PHE A 86 13.92 5.35 -6.52
C PHE A 86 13.53 6.11 -5.25
N LEU A 87 13.75 5.54 -4.06
CA LEU A 87 13.49 6.21 -2.79
C LEU A 87 14.37 7.46 -2.62
N ASN A 88 15.63 7.38 -3.03
CA ASN A 88 16.56 8.49 -2.98
C ASN A 88 16.23 9.65 -3.93
N TYR A 89 15.30 9.47 -4.87
CA TYR A 89 14.79 10.56 -5.69
C TYR A 89 14.02 11.59 -4.84
N PHE A 90 13.27 11.16 -3.83
CA PHE A 90 12.43 12.03 -3.02
C PHE A 90 13.24 12.85 -2.03
N ASP A 91 13.23 14.16 -2.18
CA ASP A 91 13.79 15.09 -1.22
C ASP A 91 12.81 15.44 -0.09
N SER A 92 13.23 16.26 0.87
CA SER A 92 12.42 16.64 2.03
C SER A 92 11.21 17.54 1.70
N SER A 93 11.10 18.05 0.47
CA SER A 93 9.96 18.85 0.00
C SER A 93 8.82 18.02 -0.57
N ILE A 94 9.09 16.74 -0.86
CA ILE A 94 8.11 15.81 -1.45
C ILE A 94 7.70 14.80 -0.39
N HIS A 95 6.42 14.82 -0.03
CA HIS A 95 5.81 13.79 0.81
C HIS A 95 5.22 12.72 -0.09
N PHE A 96 5.42 11.44 0.23
CA PHE A 96 4.77 10.38 -0.52
C PHE A 96 4.24 9.27 0.36
N GLN A 97 3.23 8.61 -0.14
CA GLN A 97 2.51 7.52 0.50
C GLN A 97 2.42 6.35 -0.47
N LEU A 98 2.82 5.18 -0.03
CA LEU A 98 2.51 3.93 -0.70
C LEU A 98 1.24 3.36 -0.09
N SER A 99 0.26 3.04 -0.92
CA SER A 99 -1.01 2.45 -0.49
C SER A 99 -1.26 1.15 -1.24
N PHE A 100 -1.50 0.10 -0.48
CA PHE A 100 -1.80 -1.24 -0.97
C PHE A 100 -3.21 -1.59 -0.52
N LEU A 101 -4.11 -1.76 -1.47
CA LEU A 101 -5.51 -2.03 -1.21
C LEU A 101 -5.84 -3.45 -1.63
N ASN A 102 -6.23 -4.29 -0.68
CA ASN A 102 -6.86 -5.59 -0.93
C ASN A 102 -8.34 -5.44 -0.60
N LEU A 103 -9.14 -5.19 -1.61
CA LEU A 103 -10.58 -4.94 -1.45
C LEU A 103 -11.39 -6.00 -2.18
N ALA A 104 -12.52 -6.38 -1.60
CA ALA A 104 -13.46 -7.25 -2.28
C ALA A 104 -13.93 -6.58 -3.59
N ALA A 105 -13.79 -7.29 -4.70
CA ALA A 105 -14.38 -6.87 -5.96
C ALA A 105 -15.89 -6.94 -5.88
N SER A 106 -16.60 -6.06 -6.57
CA SER A 106 -18.04 -6.29 -6.76
C SER A 106 -18.23 -7.53 -7.64
N GLU A 107 -19.12 -8.43 -7.25
CA GLU A 107 -19.45 -9.64 -8.03
C GLU A 107 -19.82 -9.28 -9.47
N GLU A 108 -20.48 -8.16 -9.68
CA GLU A 108 -20.90 -7.67 -10.98
C GLU A 108 -19.70 -7.20 -11.84
N THR A 109 -18.73 -6.48 -11.26
CA THR A 109 -17.49 -6.08 -11.98
C THR A 109 -16.67 -7.31 -12.36
N PHE A 110 -16.64 -8.32 -11.49
CA PHE A 110 -15.94 -9.57 -11.74
C PHE A 110 -16.67 -10.43 -12.77
N ALA A 111 -17.98 -10.59 -12.64
CA ALA A 111 -18.79 -11.34 -13.61
C ALA A 111 -18.69 -10.74 -15.02
N ASN A 112 -18.75 -9.40 -15.12
CA ASN A 112 -18.65 -8.70 -16.40
C ASN A 112 -17.23 -8.76 -17.01
N SER A 113 -16.18 -8.84 -16.20
CA SER A 113 -14.80 -8.96 -16.71
C SER A 113 -14.47 -10.32 -17.30
N ILE A 114 -15.25 -11.36 -16.96
CA ILE A 114 -15.05 -12.75 -17.40
C ILE A 114 -16.20 -13.24 -18.28
N SER A 115 -17.19 -12.41 -18.56
CA SER A 115 -18.30 -12.78 -19.44
C SER A 115 -17.84 -12.86 -20.89
N ILE A 116 -18.03 -14.04 -21.50
CA ILE A 116 -17.83 -14.25 -22.92
C ILE A 116 -19.12 -13.89 -23.63
N PRO A 117 -19.15 -12.85 -24.47
CA PRO A 117 -20.36 -12.43 -25.13
C PRO A 117 -20.84 -13.50 -26.14
N PRO A 118 -22.16 -13.72 -26.26
CA PRO A 118 -22.73 -14.60 -27.29
C PRO A 118 -22.41 -14.06 -28.68
N GLN A 119 -22.11 -14.94 -29.61
CA GLN A 119 -21.80 -14.60 -31.03
C GLN A 119 -22.97 -14.93 -31.96
N GLY A 120 -24.06 -15.51 -31.48
CA GLY A 120 -25.24 -15.87 -32.25
C GLY A 120 -25.07 -17.19 -33.07
N ASP A 121 -24.12 -18.03 -32.68
CA ASP A 121 -23.83 -19.31 -33.31
C ASP A 121 -24.25 -20.52 -32.46
N ALA A 122 -24.03 -21.75 -32.98
CA ALA A 122 -24.37 -23.00 -32.29
C ALA A 122 -23.53 -23.25 -31.01
N PHE A 123 -22.52 -22.43 -30.70
CA PHE A 123 -21.61 -22.62 -29.58
C PHE A 123 -21.89 -21.67 -28.41
N ASP A 124 -22.95 -20.86 -28.48
CA ASP A 124 -23.26 -19.92 -27.42
C ASP A 124 -23.56 -20.59 -26.07
N SER A 125 -24.16 -21.78 -26.07
CA SER A 125 -24.36 -22.58 -24.85
C SER A 125 -23.02 -23.01 -24.22
N ILE A 126 -22.00 -23.29 -25.02
CA ILE A 126 -20.67 -23.66 -24.54
C ILE A 126 -19.95 -22.41 -23.98
N ARG A 127 -20.14 -21.22 -24.58
CA ARG A 127 -19.60 -19.96 -24.07
C ARG A 127 -20.19 -19.62 -22.69
N GLU A 128 -21.49 -19.85 -22.51
CA GLU A 128 -22.18 -19.63 -21.24
C GLU A 128 -21.68 -20.61 -20.15
N GLU A 129 -21.54 -21.90 -20.48
CA GLU A 129 -20.97 -22.91 -19.57
C GLU A 129 -19.52 -22.57 -19.21
N TYR A 130 -18.71 -22.15 -20.17
CA TYR A 130 -17.32 -21.76 -19.95
C TYR A 130 -17.23 -20.48 -19.09
N THR A 131 -18.09 -19.49 -19.32
CA THR A 131 -18.21 -18.29 -18.48
C THR A 131 -18.54 -18.68 -17.03
N THR A 132 -19.53 -19.55 -16.83
CA THR A 132 -19.91 -20.05 -15.52
C THR A 132 -18.75 -20.79 -14.82
N MET A 133 -18.02 -21.59 -15.56
CA MET A 133 -16.83 -22.29 -15.04
C MET A 133 -15.76 -21.31 -14.58
N LEU A 134 -15.46 -20.27 -15.37
CA LEU A 134 -14.48 -19.23 -15.01
C LEU A 134 -14.92 -18.43 -13.78
N GLN A 135 -16.18 -18.06 -13.70
CA GLN A 135 -16.77 -17.38 -12.53
C GLN A 135 -16.67 -18.23 -11.25
N ASN A 136 -16.94 -19.54 -11.36
CA ASN A 136 -16.78 -20.47 -10.24
C ASN A 136 -15.31 -20.67 -9.83
N GLN A 137 -14.38 -20.69 -10.78
CA GLN A 137 -12.95 -20.77 -10.48
C GLN A 137 -12.47 -19.50 -9.76
N LEU A 138 -12.95 -18.36 -10.18
CA LEU A 138 -12.63 -17.09 -9.57
C LEU A 138 -13.17 -17.00 -8.14
N ALA A 139 -14.42 -17.43 -7.90
CA ALA A 139 -15.00 -17.48 -6.57
C ALA A 139 -14.27 -18.43 -5.60
N ARG A 140 -13.65 -19.49 -6.13
CA ARG A 140 -12.81 -20.41 -5.35
C ARG A 140 -11.38 -19.91 -5.13
N GLY A 141 -10.88 -19.08 -6.04
CA GLY A 141 -9.58 -18.42 -5.91
C GLY A 141 -9.64 -17.32 -4.85
N ASN A 142 -8.79 -16.45 -4.81
CA ASN A 142 -8.52 -15.29 -3.98
C ASN A 142 -9.69 -14.61 -3.18
N ASN A 143 -10.73 -15.34 -2.77
CA ASN A 143 -11.91 -14.84 -2.06
C ASN A 143 -12.53 -13.55 -2.68
N GLY A 144 -12.36 -13.33 -3.98
CA GLY A 144 -12.86 -12.15 -4.68
C GLY A 144 -12.10 -10.85 -4.36
N LEU A 145 -10.87 -10.91 -3.83
CA LEU A 145 -10.09 -9.72 -3.52
C LEU A 145 -9.31 -9.23 -4.74
N ILE A 146 -9.40 -7.93 -5.01
CA ILE A 146 -8.54 -7.22 -5.98
C ILE A 146 -7.43 -6.51 -5.22
N LYS A 147 -6.17 -6.79 -5.62
CA LYS A 147 -4.97 -6.14 -5.08
C LYS A 147 -4.58 -4.97 -5.98
N THR A 148 -4.57 -3.77 -5.45
CA THR A 148 -4.14 -2.57 -6.18
C THR A 148 -3.09 -1.80 -5.40
N LYS A 149 -2.16 -1.17 -6.13
CA LYS A 149 -1.00 -0.48 -5.57
C LYS A 149 -0.93 0.95 -6.08
N TYR A 150 -0.74 1.89 -5.16
CA TYR A 150 -0.72 3.30 -5.48
C TYR A 150 0.46 4.00 -4.79
N LEU A 151 1.01 4.97 -5.48
CA LEU A 151 1.93 5.95 -4.95
C LEU A 151 1.27 7.32 -5.04
N THR A 152 0.96 7.90 -3.89
CA THR A 152 0.46 9.28 -3.80
C THR A 152 1.60 10.17 -3.35
N PHE A 153 1.91 11.20 -4.10
CA PHE A 153 2.94 12.17 -3.79
C PHE A 153 2.37 13.57 -3.70
N GLY A 154 2.98 14.42 -2.91
CA GLY A 154 2.49 15.76 -2.65
C GLY A 154 3.57 16.75 -2.31
N ILE A 155 3.25 18.02 -2.54
CA ILE A 155 4.10 19.16 -2.25
C ILE A 155 3.30 20.28 -1.60
N ASN A 156 3.99 21.13 -0.88
CA ASN A 156 3.39 22.36 -0.38
C ASN A 156 3.56 23.51 -1.41
N ALA A 157 2.47 24.22 -1.65
CA ALA A 157 2.44 25.37 -2.54
C ALA A 157 1.32 26.36 -2.13
N ASP A 158 1.49 27.65 -2.42
CA ASP A 158 0.52 28.69 -2.06
C ASP A 158 -0.73 28.67 -2.94
N SER A 159 -0.66 28.06 -4.12
CA SER A 159 -1.79 27.98 -5.06
C SER A 159 -1.66 26.80 -6.02
N ILE A 160 -2.80 26.41 -6.62
CA ILE A 160 -2.82 25.38 -7.67
C ILE A 160 -1.96 25.76 -8.88
N LYS A 161 -1.89 27.06 -9.24
CA LYS A 161 -1.06 27.53 -10.35
C LYS A 161 0.42 27.29 -10.10
N ALA A 162 0.87 27.41 -8.86
CA ALA A 162 2.25 27.12 -8.45
C ALA A 162 2.49 25.61 -8.26
N ALA A 163 1.49 24.87 -7.77
CA ALA A 163 1.59 23.44 -7.52
C ALA A 163 1.65 22.61 -8.81
N LYS A 164 0.77 22.88 -9.77
CA LYS A 164 0.56 22.07 -10.97
C LYS A 164 1.83 21.78 -11.79
N PRO A 165 2.64 22.77 -12.20
CA PRO A 165 3.85 22.49 -12.99
C PRO A 165 4.88 21.66 -12.23
N ARG A 166 4.95 21.85 -10.89
CA ARG A 166 5.87 21.08 -10.05
C ARG A 166 5.41 19.63 -9.90
N LEU A 167 4.11 19.41 -9.69
CA LEU A 167 3.52 18.07 -9.62
C LEU A 167 3.67 17.31 -10.94
N GLU A 168 3.46 17.96 -12.09
CA GLU A 168 3.61 17.35 -13.42
C GLU A 168 5.07 16.94 -13.69
N ARG A 169 6.03 17.74 -13.25
CA ARG A 169 7.45 17.37 -13.35
C ARG A 169 7.77 16.16 -12.48
N ILE A 170 7.37 16.18 -11.20
CA ILE A 170 7.60 15.07 -10.26
C ILE A 170 6.92 13.79 -10.78
N GLU A 171 5.70 13.90 -11.31
CA GLU A 171 4.97 12.80 -11.95
C GLU A 171 5.80 12.16 -13.06
N THR A 172 6.32 12.97 -13.98
CA THR A 172 7.14 12.49 -15.08
C THR A 172 8.39 11.76 -14.58
N ASP A 173 9.05 12.30 -13.58
CA ASP A 173 10.24 11.69 -12.99
C ASP A 173 9.92 10.35 -12.30
N ILE A 174 8.81 10.27 -11.55
CA ILE A 174 8.34 9.04 -10.91
C ILE A 174 8.00 7.96 -11.96
N LEU A 175 7.26 8.31 -13.02
CA LEU A 175 6.93 7.38 -14.10
C LEU A 175 8.18 6.86 -14.82
N ASN A 176 9.18 7.73 -15.05
CA ASN A 176 10.46 7.32 -15.63
C ASN A 176 11.24 6.37 -14.70
N ASN A 177 11.21 6.60 -13.40
CA ASN A 177 11.85 5.70 -12.43
C ASN A 177 11.15 4.33 -12.38
N PHE A 178 9.82 4.28 -12.37
CA PHE A 178 9.09 3.02 -12.50
C PHE A 178 9.41 2.28 -13.81
N LYS A 179 9.49 3.01 -14.92
CA LYS A 179 9.87 2.43 -16.22
C LYS A 179 11.29 1.81 -16.20
N ARG A 180 12.25 2.44 -15.50
CA ARG A 180 13.61 1.88 -15.32
C ARG A 180 13.58 0.57 -14.53
N LEU A 181 12.70 0.46 -13.54
CA LEU A 181 12.47 -0.78 -12.77
C LEU A 181 11.69 -1.84 -13.56
N GLY A 182 11.23 -1.55 -14.76
CA GLY A 182 10.35 -2.45 -15.53
C GLY A 182 8.91 -2.49 -15.03
N VAL A 183 8.51 -1.55 -14.18
CA VAL A 183 7.17 -1.46 -13.59
C VAL A 183 6.28 -0.63 -14.49
N ALA A 184 5.13 -1.18 -14.89
CA ALA A 184 4.09 -0.40 -15.56
C ALA A 184 3.37 0.48 -14.54
N ALA A 185 3.29 1.77 -14.85
CA ALA A 185 2.65 2.75 -13.98
C ALA A 185 1.92 3.81 -14.79
N ARG A 186 0.81 4.32 -14.25
CA ARG A 186 0.00 5.37 -14.86
C ARG A 186 -0.53 6.33 -13.81
N THR A 187 -0.69 7.57 -14.18
CA THR A 187 -1.33 8.58 -13.31
C THR A 187 -2.84 8.39 -13.32
N LEU A 188 -3.46 8.57 -12.16
CA LEU A 188 -4.91 8.61 -12.03
C LEU A 188 -5.44 10.02 -12.29
N ASP A 189 -6.52 10.11 -13.04
CA ASP A 189 -7.30 11.33 -13.15
C ASP A 189 -8.19 11.55 -11.91
N GLY A 190 -8.92 12.66 -11.86
CA GLY A 190 -9.76 13.00 -10.72
C GLY A 190 -10.94 12.05 -10.53
N LYS A 191 -11.54 11.54 -11.61
CA LYS A 191 -12.64 10.57 -11.55
C LYS A 191 -12.15 9.22 -11.04
N GLU A 192 -11.00 8.78 -11.51
CA GLU A 192 -10.36 7.53 -11.06
C GLU A 192 -9.97 7.60 -9.57
N ARG A 193 -9.44 8.74 -9.10
CA ARG A 193 -9.14 8.95 -7.68
C ARG A 193 -10.41 8.95 -6.82
N LEU A 194 -11.49 9.57 -7.30
CA LEU A 194 -12.79 9.52 -6.61
C LEU A 194 -13.34 8.09 -6.58
N SER A 195 -13.25 7.34 -7.69
CA SER A 195 -13.62 5.93 -7.74
C SER A 195 -12.83 5.08 -6.75
N GLN A 196 -11.52 5.33 -6.62
CA GLN A 196 -10.67 4.66 -5.64
C GLN A 196 -11.12 4.94 -4.20
N LEU A 197 -11.42 6.20 -3.86
CA LEU A 197 -11.92 6.57 -2.54
C LEU A 197 -13.30 5.98 -2.28
N HIS A 198 -14.19 5.98 -3.29
CA HIS A 198 -15.50 5.35 -3.22
C HIS A 198 -15.38 3.86 -2.88
N ALA A 199 -14.49 3.12 -3.54
CA ALA A 199 -14.26 1.71 -3.27
C ALA A 199 -13.80 1.46 -1.81
N VAL A 200 -13.00 2.36 -1.22
CA VAL A 200 -12.60 2.28 0.18
C VAL A 200 -13.77 2.55 1.12
N PHE A 201 -14.64 3.51 0.80
CA PHE A 201 -15.74 3.90 1.68
C PHE A 201 -16.98 3.00 1.56
N HIS A 202 -17.14 2.29 0.44
CA HIS A 202 -18.30 1.44 0.15
C HIS A 202 -17.92 -0.05 0.06
N MET A 203 -17.03 -0.52 0.93
CA MET A 203 -16.63 -1.93 1.00
C MET A 203 -17.81 -2.88 1.37
N ASP A 204 -18.91 -2.35 1.89
CA ASP A 204 -20.10 -3.09 2.32
C ASP A 204 -21.22 -3.11 1.28
N GLU A 205 -21.13 -2.26 0.28
CA GLU A 205 -22.13 -2.09 -0.77
C GLU A 205 -21.47 -2.23 -2.13
N GLN A 206 -21.98 -3.15 -2.94
CA GLN A 206 -21.49 -3.34 -4.32
C GLN A 206 -22.10 -2.29 -5.26
N LEU A 207 -22.15 -1.03 -4.80
CA LEU A 207 -22.68 0.07 -5.60
C LEU A 207 -21.65 0.52 -6.63
N PRO A 208 -21.99 0.54 -7.92
CA PRO A 208 -21.11 1.07 -8.94
C PRO A 208 -20.88 2.56 -8.72
N PHE A 209 -19.64 3.01 -8.82
CA PHE A 209 -19.31 4.41 -8.74
C PHE A 209 -19.86 5.17 -9.96
N GLN A 210 -20.75 6.11 -9.71
CA GLN A 210 -21.36 6.97 -10.74
C GLN A 210 -21.04 8.42 -10.45
N PHE A 211 -20.30 9.06 -11.33
CA PHE A 211 -19.90 10.45 -11.18
C PHE A 211 -19.52 11.06 -12.54
N GLU A 212 -20.03 12.26 -12.82
CA GLU A 212 -19.57 13.11 -13.92
C GLU A 212 -19.33 14.53 -13.43
N TRP A 213 -18.30 15.17 -13.95
CA TRP A 213 -17.90 16.53 -13.51
C TRP A 213 -19.00 17.57 -13.76
N ASP A 214 -19.80 17.39 -14.81
CA ASP A 214 -20.88 18.29 -15.18
C ASP A 214 -22.05 18.27 -14.17
N TRP A 215 -22.11 17.27 -13.30
CA TRP A 215 -23.17 17.17 -12.27
C TRP A 215 -22.94 18.13 -11.09
N LEU A 216 -21.71 18.59 -10.86
CA LEU A 216 -21.37 19.39 -9.68
C LEU A 216 -22.01 20.79 -9.72
N ALA A 217 -21.89 21.50 -10.85
CA ALA A 217 -22.38 22.87 -10.97
C ALA A 217 -23.90 22.98 -10.84
N PRO A 218 -24.73 22.14 -11.51
CA PRO A 218 -26.18 22.21 -11.39
C PRO A 218 -26.72 21.71 -10.05
N SER A 219 -26.05 20.70 -9.43
CA SER A 219 -26.53 20.07 -8.20
C SER A 219 -26.16 20.84 -6.92
N GLY A 220 -25.12 21.68 -6.97
CA GLY A 220 -24.54 22.32 -5.79
C GLY A 220 -23.82 21.33 -4.84
N LEU A 221 -23.63 20.07 -5.27
CA LEU A 221 -22.93 19.04 -4.53
C LEU A 221 -21.41 19.20 -4.68
N SER A 222 -20.68 18.64 -3.75
CA SER A 222 -19.23 18.51 -3.79
C SER A 222 -18.83 17.10 -4.25
N THR A 223 -17.58 16.91 -4.64
CA THR A 223 -17.07 15.56 -4.98
C THR A 223 -17.15 14.59 -3.80
N LYS A 224 -17.18 15.08 -2.56
CA LYS A 224 -17.32 14.27 -1.35
C LYS A 224 -18.69 13.61 -1.23
N ASP A 225 -19.74 14.24 -1.76
CA ASP A 225 -21.11 13.70 -1.70
C ASP A 225 -21.27 12.43 -2.53
N PHE A 226 -20.41 12.23 -3.54
CA PHE A 226 -20.42 11.04 -4.40
C PHE A 226 -19.57 9.88 -3.86
N ILE A 227 -18.74 10.12 -2.84
CA ILE A 227 -17.83 9.10 -2.31
C ILE A 227 -18.06 8.81 -0.82
N ALA A 228 -18.75 9.69 -0.10
CA ALA A 228 -18.94 9.54 1.34
C ALA A 228 -19.77 8.29 1.67
N PRO A 229 -19.39 7.51 2.68
CA PRO A 229 -20.20 6.40 3.15
C PRO A 229 -21.47 6.90 3.84
N SER A 230 -22.43 6.02 4.04
CA SER A 230 -23.69 6.35 4.72
C SER A 230 -23.48 6.87 6.14
N SER A 231 -22.44 6.40 6.84
CA SER A 231 -22.09 6.87 8.19
C SER A 231 -20.66 6.50 8.57
N PHE A 232 -20.07 7.32 9.44
CA PHE A 232 -18.91 6.98 10.26
C PHE A 232 -19.32 6.92 11.73
N GLU A 233 -18.83 5.95 12.47
CA GLU A 233 -19.07 5.78 13.89
C GLU A 233 -17.77 5.46 14.63
N PHE A 234 -17.25 6.38 15.42
CA PHE A 234 -16.00 6.27 16.20
C PHE A 234 -16.25 6.22 17.71
N ARG A 235 -17.38 5.62 18.14
CA ARG A 235 -17.79 5.61 19.57
C ARG A 235 -16.84 4.84 20.47
N THR A 236 -16.25 3.77 19.95
CA THR A 236 -15.29 2.98 20.71
C THR A 236 -13.89 3.41 20.33
N GLY A 237 -13.02 3.71 21.30
CA GLY A 237 -11.64 4.08 21.01
C GLY A 237 -10.82 3.00 20.31
N LYS A 238 -11.37 1.78 20.15
CA LYS A 238 -10.64 0.60 19.67
C LYS A 238 -10.96 0.18 18.24
N GLN A 239 -12.09 0.56 17.72
CA GLN A 239 -12.60 0.22 16.40
C GLN A 239 -13.58 1.28 15.94
N PHE A 240 -13.84 1.33 14.66
CA PHE A 240 -14.86 2.18 14.07
C PHE A 240 -15.83 1.35 13.23
N ARG A 241 -16.95 1.98 12.85
CA ARG A 241 -17.87 1.45 11.87
C ARG A 241 -18.02 2.43 10.72
N MET A 242 -17.98 1.92 9.50
CA MET A 242 -18.15 2.65 8.26
C MET A 242 -19.25 1.95 7.45
N GLY A 243 -20.42 2.58 7.34
CA GLY A 243 -21.60 1.92 6.83
C GLY A 243 -21.93 0.66 7.66
N LYS A 244 -21.89 -0.52 7.03
CA LYS A 244 -22.11 -1.82 7.70
C LYS A 244 -20.80 -2.49 8.16
N LYS A 245 -19.64 -2.09 7.62
CA LYS A 245 -18.34 -2.70 7.95
C LYS A 245 -17.77 -2.18 9.25
N TYR A 246 -17.13 -3.07 9.99
CA TYR A 246 -16.30 -2.75 11.15
C TYR A 246 -14.85 -2.62 10.69
N GLY A 247 -14.12 -1.65 11.23
CA GLY A 247 -12.73 -1.42 10.90
C GLY A 247 -11.89 -1.08 12.12
N ALA A 248 -10.60 -1.39 12.05
CA ALA A 248 -9.61 -0.93 13.01
C ALA A 248 -8.27 -0.70 12.34
N VAL A 249 -7.62 0.40 12.72
CA VAL A 249 -6.29 0.75 12.25
C VAL A 249 -5.27 0.43 13.33
N SER A 250 -4.17 -0.18 12.89
CA SER A 250 -3.00 -0.47 13.72
C SER A 250 -1.76 0.10 13.05
N PHE A 251 -0.74 0.41 13.85
CA PHE A 251 0.58 0.77 13.33
C PHE A 251 1.59 -0.34 13.58
N LEU A 252 2.56 -0.46 12.68
CA LEU A 252 3.64 -1.42 12.80
C LEU A 252 4.79 -0.82 13.61
N GLN A 253 5.10 -1.45 14.72
CA GLN A 253 6.28 -1.16 15.53
C GLN A 253 7.39 -2.16 15.19
N ILE A 254 8.49 -1.64 14.68
CA ILE A 254 9.67 -2.43 14.32
C ILE A 254 10.52 -2.63 15.58
N LEU A 255 10.67 -3.86 16.04
CA LEU A 255 11.48 -4.24 17.20
C LEU A 255 12.81 -4.89 16.77
N ALA A 256 12.85 -5.44 15.55
CA ALA A 256 14.02 -6.10 15.00
C ALA A 256 15.11 -5.11 14.61
N PRO A 257 16.40 -5.46 14.77
CA PRO A 257 17.51 -4.70 14.20
C PRO A 257 17.57 -4.84 12.66
N GLU A 258 17.12 -5.98 12.14
CA GLU A 258 17.07 -6.28 10.70
C GLU A 258 15.65 -6.71 10.30
N LEU A 259 15.20 -6.22 9.16
CA LEU A 259 13.90 -6.54 8.60
C LEU A 259 14.05 -7.55 7.45
N ASN A 260 12.95 -8.24 7.13
CA ASN A 260 12.88 -9.16 6.00
C ASN A 260 11.96 -8.59 4.91
N ASP A 261 12.35 -8.73 3.66
CA ASP A 261 11.62 -8.26 2.47
C ASP A 261 10.26 -8.94 2.24
N ARG A 262 9.99 -10.05 2.94
CA ARG A 262 8.70 -10.75 2.90
C ARG A 262 7.62 -10.16 3.80
N LEU A 263 7.96 -9.28 4.72
CA LEU A 263 6.99 -8.74 5.69
C LEU A 263 5.78 -8.08 4.99
N LEU A 264 6.04 -7.20 4.03
CA LEU A 264 4.98 -6.53 3.29
C LEU A 264 4.18 -7.53 2.44
N ALA A 265 4.86 -8.46 1.78
CA ALA A 265 4.22 -9.49 0.97
C ALA A 265 3.26 -10.37 1.79
N ASP A 266 3.69 -10.84 2.97
CA ASP A 266 2.85 -11.68 3.84
C ASP A 266 1.59 -10.91 4.32
N PHE A 267 1.67 -9.58 4.55
CA PHE A 267 0.47 -8.78 4.80
C PHE A 267 -0.46 -8.73 3.60
N LEU A 268 0.10 -8.54 2.39
CA LEU A 268 -0.69 -8.44 1.17
C LEU A 268 -1.28 -9.80 0.73
N ASP A 269 -0.77 -10.90 1.25
CA ASP A 269 -1.27 -12.25 0.99
C ASP A 269 -2.37 -12.69 1.98
N MET A 270 -2.78 -11.83 2.91
CA MET A 270 -3.95 -12.10 3.76
C MET A 270 -5.22 -12.23 2.92
N GLU A 271 -6.04 -13.23 3.23
CA GLU A 271 -7.32 -13.52 2.58
C GLU A 271 -8.48 -12.67 3.12
N SER A 272 -8.21 -11.47 3.60
CA SER A 272 -9.19 -10.53 4.14
C SER A 272 -9.02 -9.14 3.54
N SER A 273 -10.09 -8.34 3.55
CA SER A 273 -10.01 -6.94 3.13
C SER A 273 -9.06 -6.18 4.05
N LEU A 274 -8.02 -5.61 3.44
CA LEU A 274 -6.92 -4.99 4.12
C LEU A 274 -6.42 -3.77 3.33
N ILE A 275 -6.06 -2.71 4.03
CA ILE A 275 -5.30 -1.60 3.44
C ILE A 275 -4.01 -1.43 4.22
N VAL A 276 -2.88 -1.51 3.53
CA VAL A 276 -1.58 -1.13 4.07
C VAL A 276 -1.21 0.24 3.53
N SER A 277 -0.87 1.16 4.42
CA SER A 277 -0.48 2.51 4.06
C SER A 277 0.87 2.84 4.69
N MET A 278 1.82 3.24 3.86
CA MET A 278 3.15 3.67 4.28
C MET A 278 3.34 5.13 3.93
N HIS A 279 3.40 6.00 4.93
CA HIS A 279 3.80 7.39 4.74
C HIS A 279 5.30 7.51 4.89
N ILE A 280 5.95 8.07 3.90
CA ILE A 280 7.40 8.16 3.83
C ILE A 280 7.77 9.62 3.55
N GLN A 281 8.59 10.20 4.44
CA GLN A 281 9.09 11.53 4.31
C GLN A 281 10.61 11.54 4.40
N SER A 282 11.28 12.03 3.38
CA SER A 282 12.73 12.22 3.41
C SER A 282 13.11 13.33 4.40
N VAL A 283 14.13 13.07 5.20
CA VAL A 283 14.72 14.07 6.10
C VAL A 283 15.85 14.78 5.37
N ASP A 284 15.91 16.10 5.49
CA ASP A 284 17.04 16.86 4.97
C ASP A 284 18.38 16.29 5.49
N GLN A 285 19.32 16.02 4.58
CA GLN A 285 20.56 15.30 4.89
C GLN A 285 21.41 16.02 5.95
N VAL A 286 21.45 17.34 5.90
CA VAL A 286 22.21 18.14 6.89
C VAL A 286 21.57 18.03 8.26
N LYS A 287 20.23 18.09 8.31
CA LYS A 287 19.47 17.93 9.56
C LYS A 287 19.61 16.51 10.11
N ALA A 288 19.55 15.48 9.26
CA ALA A 288 19.73 14.09 9.64
C ALA A 288 21.11 13.86 10.29
N ILE A 289 22.18 14.26 9.61
CA ILE A 289 23.57 14.15 10.12
C ILE A 289 23.73 14.91 11.44
N LYS A 290 23.19 16.13 11.54
CA LYS A 290 23.24 16.92 12.79
C LYS A 290 22.52 16.25 13.94
N THR A 291 21.36 15.63 13.67
CA THR A 291 20.57 14.92 14.67
C THR A 291 21.29 13.68 15.18
N VAL A 292 21.87 12.87 14.26
CA VAL A 292 22.64 11.67 14.62
C VAL A 292 23.90 12.07 15.41
N LYS A 293 24.64 13.09 15.00
CA LYS A 293 25.80 13.60 15.76
C LYS A 293 25.44 14.05 17.17
N ARG A 294 24.30 14.75 17.34
CA ARG A 294 23.80 15.13 18.67
C ARG A 294 23.51 13.89 19.52
N LYS A 295 22.83 12.89 18.94
CA LYS A 295 22.50 11.64 19.65
C LYS A 295 23.77 10.88 20.06
N ILE A 296 24.79 10.82 19.22
CA ILE A 296 26.10 10.23 19.58
C ILE A 296 26.70 10.98 20.76
N THR A 297 26.71 12.31 20.75
CA THR A 297 27.23 13.11 21.87
C THR A 297 26.45 12.84 23.17
N ASP A 298 25.13 12.69 23.11
CA ASP A 298 24.30 12.38 24.29
C ASP A 298 24.59 10.96 24.80
N LEU A 299 24.79 9.97 23.92
CA LEU A 299 25.20 8.61 24.28
C LEU A 299 26.59 8.58 24.90
N ASP A 300 27.55 9.30 24.34
CA ASP A 300 28.91 9.41 24.90
C ASP A 300 28.89 10.07 26.28
N ARG A 301 28.06 11.09 26.51
CA ARG A 301 27.85 11.69 27.85
C ARG A 301 27.26 10.67 28.83
N SER A 302 26.21 9.96 28.43
CA SER A 302 25.60 8.91 29.26
C SER A 302 26.61 7.82 29.62
N LYS A 303 27.47 7.41 28.65
CA LYS A 303 28.56 6.47 28.87
C LYS A 303 29.53 6.97 29.96
N ILE A 304 29.97 8.23 29.86
CA ILE A 304 30.86 8.85 30.85
C ILE A 304 30.21 8.91 32.25
N GLU A 305 28.91 9.21 32.33
CA GLU A 305 28.18 9.24 33.58
C GLU A 305 28.08 7.85 34.24
N GLU A 306 27.80 6.80 33.46
CA GLU A 306 27.79 5.43 33.98
C GLU A 306 29.19 4.96 34.41
N GLN A 307 30.24 5.29 33.65
CA GLN A 307 31.62 5.04 34.06
C GLN A 307 31.98 5.73 35.39
N LYS A 308 31.59 7.00 35.56
CA LYS A 308 31.79 7.70 36.85
C LYS A 308 31.03 7.06 38.01
N LYS A 309 29.81 6.53 37.75
CA LYS A 309 29.04 5.80 38.75
C LYS A 309 29.70 4.48 39.13
N ALA A 310 30.19 3.71 38.15
CA ALA A 310 30.91 2.46 38.36
C ALA A 310 32.15 2.68 39.23
N VAL A 311 32.98 3.66 38.90
CA VAL A 311 34.19 4.01 39.70
C VAL A 311 33.82 4.39 41.14
N ARG A 312 32.77 5.21 41.34
CA ARG A 312 32.30 5.59 42.69
C ARG A 312 31.79 4.40 43.50
N ALA A 313 31.27 3.37 42.81
CA ALA A 313 30.80 2.13 43.42
C ALA A 313 31.87 1.06 43.57
N GLY A 314 33.15 1.36 43.23
CA GLY A 314 34.26 0.43 43.32
C GLY A 314 34.33 -0.60 42.21
N TYR A 315 33.61 -0.43 41.10
CA TYR A 315 33.65 -1.29 39.93
C TYR A 315 34.63 -0.78 38.88
N ASP A 316 35.04 -1.69 37.97
CA ASP A 316 35.91 -1.33 36.84
C ASP A 316 35.23 -0.37 35.86
N MET A 317 35.99 0.58 35.32
CA MET A 317 35.53 1.56 34.34
C MET A 317 35.01 0.92 33.02
N ASP A 318 35.42 -0.32 32.74
CA ASP A 318 34.99 -1.03 31.53
C ASP A 318 33.60 -1.68 31.63
N ILE A 319 33.00 -1.68 32.84
CA ILE A 319 31.62 -2.15 33.03
C ILE A 319 30.64 -1.08 32.60
N ILE A 320 30.34 -1.11 31.30
CA ILE A 320 29.32 -0.27 30.68
C ILE A 320 28.08 -1.12 30.41
N PRO A 321 26.87 -0.64 30.66
CA PRO A 321 25.65 -1.32 30.20
C PRO A 321 25.75 -1.70 28.72
N SER A 322 25.55 -2.97 28.38
CA SER A 322 25.68 -3.52 27.03
C SER A 322 24.87 -2.72 26.00
N ASP A 323 23.69 -2.28 26.41
CA ASP A 323 22.77 -1.49 25.57
C ASP A 323 23.39 -0.16 25.14
N LEU A 324 24.10 0.51 26.07
CA LEU A 324 24.71 1.81 25.79
C LEU A 324 25.91 1.69 24.82
N ALA A 325 26.67 0.61 24.93
CA ALA A 325 27.77 0.30 24.02
C ALA A 325 27.24 -0.02 22.61
N THR A 326 26.20 -0.84 22.54
CA THR A 326 25.55 -1.23 21.28
C THR A 326 24.96 -0.01 20.57
N TYR A 327 24.14 0.79 21.25
CA TYR A 327 23.54 2.00 20.66
C TYR A 327 24.60 3.03 20.21
N GLY A 328 25.71 3.14 20.94
CA GLY A 328 26.82 4.01 20.55
C GLY A 328 27.49 3.56 19.26
N SER A 329 27.73 2.26 19.09
CA SER A 329 28.32 1.70 17.87
C SER A 329 27.37 1.78 16.68
N GLU A 330 26.09 1.48 16.86
CA GLU A 330 25.05 1.59 15.82
C GLU A 330 24.86 3.05 15.35
N ALA A 331 24.85 4.02 16.28
CA ALA A 331 24.72 5.42 15.94
C ALA A 331 25.93 5.93 15.12
N LYS A 332 27.15 5.45 15.44
CA LYS A 332 28.38 5.77 14.66
C LYS A 332 28.35 5.13 13.28
N LYS A 333 27.90 3.87 13.18
CA LYS A 333 27.69 3.18 11.88
C LYS A 333 26.67 3.92 11.03
N LEU A 334 25.52 4.30 11.59
CA LEU A 334 24.52 5.08 10.92
C LEU A 334 25.07 6.42 10.40
N LEU A 335 25.88 7.12 11.21
CA LEU A 335 26.53 8.36 10.78
C LEU A 335 27.47 8.13 9.58
N GLN A 336 28.26 7.06 9.62
CA GLN A 336 29.15 6.68 8.52
C GLN A 336 28.37 6.36 7.25
N ASP A 337 27.28 5.60 7.36
CA ASP A 337 26.41 5.24 6.23
C ASP A 337 25.78 6.51 5.60
N LEU A 338 25.29 7.45 6.42
CA LEU A 338 24.75 8.73 5.94
C LEU A 338 25.80 9.64 5.29
N GLN A 339 27.10 9.52 5.64
CA GLN A 339 28.17 10.37 5.13
C GLN A 339 28.89 9.76 3.93
N SER A 340 29.03 8.44 3.86
CA SER A 340 29.91 7.74 2.91
C SER A 340 29.17 6.91 1.87
N ARG A 341 27.88 6.60 2.10
CA ARG A 341 27.06 5.82 1.20
C ARG A 341 25.90 6.66 0.66
N ASN A 342 25.29 6.22 -0.42
CA ASN A 342 24.08 6.87 -0.96
C ASN A 342 22.84 6.58 -0.08
N GLU A 343 22.99 6.68 1.24
CA GLU A 343 21.94 6.48 2.23
C GLU A 343 21.34 7.82 2.64
N ARG A 344 20.03 7.87 2.69
CA ARG A 344 19.24 8.98 3.24
C ARG A 344 18.46 8.51 4.45
N MET A 345 17.98 9.46 5.24
CA MET A 345 17.11 9.17 6.37
C MET A 345 15.66 9.51 6.00
N PHE A 346 14.77 8.58 6.30
CA PHE A 346 13.33 8.73 6.13
C PHE A 346 12.61 8.60 7.47
N LEU A 347 11.52 9.34 7.62
CA LEU A 347 10.52 9.12 8.66
C LEU A 347 9.39 8.32 8.05
N VAL A 348 9.12 7.15 8.60
CA VAL A 348 8.15 6.19 8.08
C VAL A 348 7.08 5.89 9.10
N SER A 349 5.81 6.04 8.69
CA SER A 349 4.64 5.52 9.41
C SER A 349 4.06 4.37 8.60
N PHE A 350 3.95 3.19 9.19
CA PHE A 350 3.37 2.01 8.57
C PHE A 350 2.05 1.68 9.27
N LEU A 351 0.95 1.83 8.54
CA LEU A 351 -0.41 1.63 9.05
C LEU A 351 -1.06 0.44 8.36
N VAL A 352 -1.85 -0.30 9.11
CA VAL A 352 -2.63 -1.44 8.63
C VAL A 352 -4.07 -1.24 9.07
N LEU A 353 -4.96 -1.08 8.09
CA LEU A 353 -6.40 -1.04 8.28
C LEU A 353 -6.97 -2.43 7.97
N ASN A 354 -7.55 -3.07 8.97
CA ASN A 354 -8.32 -4.29 8.82
C ASN A 354 -9.82 -3.97 8.83
N THR A 355 -10.59 -4.63 7.97
CA THR A 355 -12.05 -4.51 7.93
C THR A 355 -12.73 -5.88 7.96
N ALA A 356 -13.97 -5.93 8.45
CA ALA A 356 -14.77 -7.15 8.51
C ALA A 356 -16.27 -6.84 8.65
N ASP A 357 -17.11 -7.85 8.45
CA ASP A 357 -18.58 -7.72 8.55
C ASP A 357 -19.07 -7.66 10.00
N ASN A 358 -18.30 -8.21 10.92
CA ASN A 358 -18.65 -8.23 12.34
C ASN A 358 -17.40 -8.10 13.24
N PRO A 359 -17.56 -7.69 14.52
CA PRO A 359 -16.44 -7.46 15.43
C PRO A 359 -15.59 -8.71 15.72
N ARG A 360 -16.18 -9.91 15.70
CA ARG A 360 -15.45 -11.16 15.94
C ARG A 360 -14.48 -11.46 14.80
N GLN A 361 -14.95 -11.33 13.57
CA GLN A 361 -14.11 -11.50 12.38
C GLN A 361 -13.02 -10.42 12.31
N LEU A 362 -13.36 -9.16 12.65
CA LEU A 362 -12.36 -8.10 12.75
C LEU A 362 -11.27 -8.44 13.76
N GLY A 363 -11.64 -8.98 14.93
CA GLY A 363 -10.68 -9.45 15.93
C GLY A 363 -9.77 -10.55 15.40
N ASN A 364 -10.30 -11.51 14.65
CA ASN A 364 -9.51 -12.56 14.00
C ASN A 364 -8.54 -12.00 12.95
N ASN A 365 -9.00 -11.07 12.11
CA ASN A 365 -8.15 -10.44 11.08
C ASN A 365 -6.99 -9.66 11.72
N ILE A 366 -7.26 -8.89 12.80
CA ILE A 366 -6.23 -8.17 13.54
C ILE A 366 -5.24 -9.14 14.19
N PHE A 367 -5.71 -10.24 14.76
CA PHE A 367 -4.86 -11.27 15.35
C PHE A 367 -3.95 -11.92 14.30
N GLN A 368 -4.48 -12.25 13.13
CA GLN A 368 -3.73 -12.81 12.02
C GLN A 368 -2.66 -11.81 11.52
N ALA A 369 -3.01 -10.55 11.33
CA ALA A 369 -2.07 -9.49 10.97
C ALA A 369 -0.98 -9.31 12.05
N GLY A 370 -1.36 -9.37 13.32
CA GLY A 370 -0.41 -9.34 14.46
C GLY A 370 0.55 -10.51 14.45
N SER A 371 0.08 -11.72 14.13
CA SER A 371 0.92 -12.92 14.02
C SER A 371 1.94 -12.81 12.88
N ILE A 372 1.56 -12.21 11.74
CA ILE A 372 2.50 -11.91 10.65
C ILE A 372 3.58 -10.94 11.12
N ALA A 373 3.22 -9.86 11.81
CA ALA A 373 4.19 -8.92 12.35
C ALA A 373 5.17 -9.61 13.32
N GLN A 374 4.67 -10.45 14.24
CA GLN A 374 5.48 -11.19 15.20
C GLN A 374 6.48 -12.15 14.55
N LYS A 375 6.09 -12.81 13.44
CA LYS A 375 6.98 -13.67 12.64
C LYS A 375 8.27 -12.96 12.22
N TYR A 376 8.20 -11.64 12.04
CA TYR A 376 9.32 -10.78 11.61
C TYR A 376 9.87 -9.89 12.74
N ASN A 377 9.67 -10.27 14.00
CA ASN A 377 10.07 -9.50 15.16
C ASN A 377 9.56 -8.05 15.14
N CYS A 378 8.34 -7.86 14.63
CA CYS A 378 7.61 -6.61 14.67
C CYS A 378 6.36 -6.77 15.54
N GLN A 379 5.80 -5.68 15.98
CA GLN A 379 4.54 -5.67 16.72
C GLN A 379 3.52 -4.79 16.01
N LEU A 380 2.33 -5.32 15.78
CA LEU A 380 1.21 -4.54 15.26
C LEU A 380 0.39 -4.04 16.46
N THR A 381 0.43 -2.72 16.68
CA THR A 381 -0.25 -2.08 17.81
C THR A 381 -1.42 -1.26 17.30
N ARG A 382 -2.61 -1.50 17.87
CA ARG A 382 -3.82 -0.76 17.45
C ARG A 382 -3.73 0.70 17.90
N LEU A 383 -4.24 1.61 17.06
CA LEU A 383 -4.34 3.05 17.34
C LEU A 383 -5.54 3.34 18.25
N ASP A 384 -5.44 2.97 19.54
CA ASP A 384 -6.51 3.22 20.49
C ASP A 384 -6.74 4.72 20.65
N PHE A 385 -8.01 5.16 20.55
CA PHE A 385 -8.48 6.57 20.58
C PHE A 385 -8.01 7.46 19.41
N GLN A 386 -7.39 6.89 18.37
CA GLN A 386 -6.95 7.58 17.15
C GLN A 386 -7.45 6.84 15.88
N GLN A 387 -8.63 6.21 15.97
CA GLN A 387 -9.16 5.41 14.87
C GLN A 387 -9.65 6.28 13.71
N GLU A 388 -10.16 7.47 13.95
CA GLU A 388 -10.55 8.45 12.92
C GLU A 388 -9.32 8.92 12.16
N GLU A 389 -8.32 9.43 12.87
CA GLU A 389 -7.05 9.89 12.30
C GLU A 389 -6.32 8.76 11.58
N GLY A 390 -6.39 7.54 12.13
CA GLY A 390 -5.83 6.33 11.52
C GLY A 390 -6.51 6.00 10.19
N LEU A 391 -7.84 5.95 10.15
CA LEU A 391 -8.60 5.70 8.92
C LEU A 391 -8.27 6.76 7.86
N MET A 392 -8.32 8.05 8.23
CA MET A 392 -8.06 9.15 7.30
C MET A 392 -6.62 9.12 6.77
N SER A 393 -5.67 8.64 7.57
CA SER A 393 -4.26 8.43 7.13
C SER A 393 -4.09 7.20 6.23
N CYS A 394 -4.99 6.21 6.28
CA CYS A 394 -4.95 5.07 5.37
C CYS A 394 -5.49 5.39 3.97
N LEU A 395 -6.21 6.50 3.79
CA LEU A 395 -6.71 6.91 2.48
C LEU A 395 -5.56 7.32 1.55
N PRO A 396 -5.61 7.01 0.25
CA PRO A 396 -4.55 7.35 -0.70
C PRO A 396 -4.59 8.84 -1.11
N LEU A 397 -4.51 9.71 -0.10
CA LEU A 397 -4.56 11.17 -0.24
C LEU A 397 -3.21 11.85 0.00
N GLY A 398 -2.21 11.11 0.54
CA GLY A 398 -0.91 11.68 0.91
C GLY A 398 -0.94 12.49 2.20
N LEU A 399 -1.94 12.28 3.06
CA LEU A 399 -2.09 12.95 4.35
C LEU A 399 -1.85 11.98 5.49
N ASN A 400 -0.88 12.27 6.34
CA ASN A 400 -0.64 11.53 7.59
C ASN A 400 -1.07 12.37 8.79
N GLN A 401 -2.06 11.90 9.53
CA GLN A 401 -2.52 12.51 10.78
C GLN A 401 -1.95 11.82 12.02
N ILE A 402 -1.15 10.76 11.82
CA ILE A 402 -0.53 9.96 12.89
C ILE A 402 0.91 10.43 13.09
N GLU A 403 1.24 10.87 14.31
CA GLU A 403 2.58 11.35 14.66
C GLU A 403 3.59 10.23 14.93
N ILE A 404 3.14 8.96 14.95
CA ILE A 404 4.01 7.79 15.18
C ILE A 404 4.84 7.53 13.92
N GLN A 405 6.13 7.84 14.01
CA GLN A 405 7.07 7.69 12.91
C GLN A 405 8.33 6.97 13.37
N ARG A 406 8.89 6.14 12.50
CA ARG A 406 10.20 5.49 12.69
C ARG A 406 11.21 6.09 11.74
N GLY A 407 12.38 6.47 12.25
CA GLY A 407 13.52 6.85 11.42
C GLY A 407 14.17 5.60 10.82
N LEU A 408 14.26 5.52 9.51
CA LEU A 408 14.88 4.43 8.75
C LEU A 408 15.84 5.00 7.71
N THR A 409 16.89 4.25 7.37
CA THR A 409 17.76 4.55 6.24
C THR A 409 17.11 4.17 4.90
N THR A 410 17.72 4.53 3.78
CA THR A 410 17.24 4.11 2.44
C THR A 410 17.11 2.61 2.36
N SER A 411 18.17 1.87 2.67
CA SER A 411 18.14 0.40 2.59
C SER A 411 17.13 -0.23 3.55
N SER A 412 17.00 0.30 4.76
CA SER A 412 15.99 -0.17 5.72
C SER A 412 14.55 0.13 5.28
N THR A 413 14.33 1.25 4.58
CA THR A 413 13.01 1.61 4.03
C THR A 413 12.72 0.77 2.78
N ALA A 414 13.72 0.52 1.95
CA ALA A 414 13.61 -0.27 0.73
C ALA A 414 13.28 -1.75 0.98
N ILE A 415 13.54 -2.26 2.17
CA ILE A 415 13.14 -3.62 2.57
C ILE A 415 11.62 -3.86 2.45
N PHE A 416 10.81 -2.82 2.62
CA PHE A 416 9.40 -2.87 2.28
C PHE A 416 9.20 -2.82 0.75
N VAL A 417 9.73 -3.85 0.06
CA VAL A 417 9.66 -3.95 -1.39
C VAL A 417 8.20 -4.00 -1.81
N PRO A 418 7.72 -3.06 -2.64
CA PRO A 418 6.31 -3.00 -3.03
C PRO A 418 5.94 -4.03 -4.09
N PHE A 419 6.90 -4.85 -4.53
CA PHE A 419 6.73 -5.84 -5.58
C PHE A 419 6.68 -7.23 -4.96
N THR A 420 5.68 -8.02 -5.37
CA THR A 420 5.48 -9.38 -4.89
C THR A 420 5.56 -10.37 -6.04
N THR A 421 4.47 -10.50 -6.78
CA THR A 421 4.32 -11.42 -7.90
C THR A 421 3.54 -10.73 -8.99
N GLN A 422 4.01 -10.83 -10.21
CA GLN A 422 3.31 -10.24 -11.35
C GLN A 422 1.92 -10.88 -11.50
N GLU A 423 0.90 -10.06 -11.44
CA GLU A 423 -0.46 -10.46 -11.76
C GLU A 423 -0.68 -10.36 -13.28
N LEU A 424 -1.06 -11.48 -13.88
CA LEU A 424 -1.36 -11.55 -15.30
C LEU A 424 -2.87 -11.61 -15.48
N PHE A 425 -3.55 -10.53 -15.20
CA PHE A 425 -4.99 -10.41 -15.39
C PHE A 425 -5.30 -9.24 -16.33
N GLN A 426 -5.61 -9.57 -17.58
CA GLN A 426 -6.00 -8.62 -18.61
C GLN A 426 -7.52 -8.72 -18.84
N ASN A 427 -8.22 -7.60 -18.74
CA ASN A 427 -9.67 -7.48 -18.97
C ASN A 427 -9.98 -7.27 -20.47
N GLY A 428 -9.38 -8.04 -21.34
CA GLY A 428 -9.65 -7.99 -22.77
C GLY A 428 -10.80 -8.91 -23.16
N LYS A 429 -11.61 -8.53 -24.16
CA LYS A 429 -12.67 -9.41 -24.71
C LYS A 429 -12.11 -10.73 -25.27
N GLU A 430 -10.83 -10.74 -25.60
CA GLU A 430 -10.12 -11.89 -26.20
C GLU A 430 -9.06 -12.46 -25.26
N ALA A 431 -9.11 -12.14 -23.96
CA ALA A 431 -8.18 -12.66 -22.97
C ALA A 431 -8.46 -14.14 -22.68
N LEU A 432 -7.46 -14.98 -22.91
CA LEU A 432 -7.54 -16.44 -22.67
C LEU A 432 -7.20 -16.76 -21.21
N TYR A 433 -7.94 -17.70 -20.65
CA TYR A 433 -7.64 -18.25 -19.32
C TYR A 433 -6.55 -19.31 -19.41
N TYR A 434 -5.45 -19.10 -18.69
CA TYR A 434 -4.31 -20.03 -18.64
C TYR A 434 -4.27 -20.88 -17.37
N GLY A 435 -4.76 -20.39 -16.27
CA GLY A 435 -4.73 -21.09 -14.99
C GLY A 435 -4.93 -20.15 -13.79
N ILE A 436 -4.52 -20.64 -12.63
CA ILE A 436 -4.52 -19.90 -11.37
C ILE A 436 -3.06 -19.64 -10.99
N ASN A 437 -2.75 -18.41 -10.58
CA ASN A 437 -1.45 -18.05 -10.05
C ASN A 437 -1.20 -18.81 -8.74
N ALA A 438 -0.14 -19.61 -8.68
CA ALA A 438 0.14 -20.47 -7.53
C ALA A 438 0.47 -19.70 -6.22
N LEU A 439 0.80 -18.42 -6.31
CA LEU A 439 1.12 -17.59 -5.15
C LEU A 439 -0.06 -16.73 -4.71
N SER A 440 -0.74 -16.08 -5.66
CA SER A 440 -1.85 -15.16 -5.34
C SER A 440 -3.23 -15.78 -5.44
N ASN A 441 -3.35 -17.01 -5.96
CA ASN A 441 -4.61 -17.66 -6.31
C ASN A 441 -5.52 -16.88 -7.27
N ASN A 442 -4.99 -15.84 -7.92
CA ASN A 442 -5.71 -15.09 -8.95
C ASN A 442 -5.74 -15.82 -10.28
N LEU A 443 -6.75 -15.54 -11.11
CA LEU A 443 -6.80 -16.04 -12.46
C LEU A 443 -5.67 -15.45 -13.31
N ILE A 444 -5.04 -16.29 -14.12
CA ILE A 444 -4.13 -15.85 -15.17
C ILE A 444 -4.93 -15.73 -16.46
N MET A 445 -5.18 -14.49 -16.87
CA MET A 445 -5.92 -14.11 -18.08
C MET A 445 -5.02 -13.26 -18.96
N VAL A 446 -4.76 -13.69 -20.19
CA VAL A 446 -3.85 -12.99 -21.09
C VAL A 446 -4.45 -12.86 -22.49
N ASP A 447 -4.53 -11.64 -22.99
CA ASP A 447 -4.78 -11.36 -24.40
C ASP A 447 -3.44 -11.36 -25.16
N ARG A 448 -3.20 -12.43 -25.89
CA ARG A 448 -1.93 -12.60 -26.61
C ARG A 448 -1.74 -11.59 -27.74
N LYS A 449 -2.83 -11.04 -28.30
CA LYS A 449 -2.77 -10.02 -29.34
C LYS A 449 -2.20 -8.69 -28.84
N LEU A 450 -2.31 -8.43 -27.53
CA LEU A 450 -1.71 -7.27 -26.88
C LEU A 450 -0.23 -7.47 -26.52
N LEU A 451 0.28 -8.70 -26.62
CA LEU A 451 1.68 -8.95 -26.32
C LEU A 451 2.56 -8.52 -27.49
N LYS A 452 3.74 -7.98 -27.16
CA LYS A 452 4.76 -7.60 -28.14
C LYS A 452 5.22 -8.78 -29.00
N ASN A 453 5.19 -10.01 -28.44
CA ASN A 453 5.45 -11.26 -29.11
C ASN A 453 4.40 -12.29 -28.65
N PRO A 454 3.41 -12.65 -29.50
CA PRO A 454 2.33 -13.56 -29.14
C PRO A 454 2.72 -15.04 -29.19
N ASN A 455 3.94 -15.39 -29.56
CA ASN A 455 4.38 -16.79 -29.64
C ASN A 455 4.39 -17.45 -28.26
N GLY A 456 4.00 -18.71 -28.20
CA GLY A 456 3.99 -19.53 -27.00
C GLY A 456 4.68 -20.87 -27.23
N LEU A 457 5.29 -21.40 -26.17
CA LEU A 457 5.96 -22.72 -26.19
C LEU A 457 5.44 -23.54 -25.00
N ILE A 458 4.92 -24.74 -25.29
CA ILE A 458 4.44 -25.68 -24.28
C ILE A 458 5.44 -26.82 -24.15
N LEU A 459 6.15 -26.88 -23.02
CA LEU A 459 7.15 -27.90 -22.72
C LEU A 459 6.65 -28.83 -21.61
N GLY A 460 7.10 -30.07 -21.64
CA GLY A 460 6.81 -31.07 -20.62
C GLY A 460 7.24 -32.46 -21.00
N THR A 461 7.34 -33.37 -20.04
CA THR A 461 7.65 -34.78 -20.25
C THR A 461 6.50 -35.52 -20.93
N PRO A 462 6.72 -36.69 -21.53
CA PRO A 462 5.62 -37.54 -22.01
C PRO A 462 4.59 -37.81 -20.91
N GLY A 463 3.31 -37.75 -21.25
CA GLY A 463 2.22 -37.92 -20.26
C GLY A 463 1.87 -36.70 -19.39
N SER A 464 2.60 -35.60 -19.45
CA SER A 464 2.37 -34.39 -18.63
C SER A 464 1.15 -33.52 -19.03
N GLY A 465 0.37 -33.96 -20.02
CA GLY A 465 -0.83 -33.23 -20.46
C GLY A 465 -0.60 -32.12 -21.50
N LYS A 466 0.58 -32.03 -22.14
CA LYS A 466 0.88 -30.99 -23.16
C LYS A 466 -0.19 -30.90 -24.26
N SER A 467 -0.57 -32.05 -24.83
CA SER A 467 -1.56 -32.11 -25.91
C SER A 467 -2.96 -31.66 -25.42
N PHE A 468 -3.31 -31.95 -24.16
CA PHE A 468 -4.56 -31.49 -23.56
C PHE A 468 -4.52 -29.97 -23.38
N SER A 469 -3.42 -29.43 -22.87
CA SER A 469 -3.23 -27.98 -22.69
C SER A 469 -3.32 -27.23 -24.03
N ALA A 470 -2.66 -27.74 -25.07
CA ALA A 470 -2.74 -27.15 -26.41
C ALA A 470 -4.17 -27.20 -26.99
N LYS A 471 -4.88 -28.31 -26.84
CA LYS A 471 -6.28 -28.44 -27.29
C LYS A 471 -7.21 -27.49 -26.54
N ARG A 472 -7.00 -27.33 -25.23
CA ARG A 472 -7.75 -26.37 -24.42
C ARG A 472 -7.53 -24.93 -24.91
N GLU A 473 -6.29 -24.54 -25.20
CA GLU A 473 -5.97 -23.21 -25.71
C GLU A 473 -6.63 -22.96 -27.08
N ILE A 474 -6.59 -23.95 -27.98
CA ILE A 474 -7.25 -23.89 -29.29
C ILE A 474 -8.78 -23.70 -29.13
N ALA A 475 -9.41 -24.51 -28.25
CA ALA A 475 -10.85 -24.39 -28.00
C ALA A 475 -11.21 -23.04 -27.40
N ASN A 476 -10.43 -22.55 -26.44
CA ASN A 476 -10.66 -21.23 -25.83
C ASN A 476 -10.47 -20.10 -26.86
N CYS A 477 -9.46 -20.18 -27.70
CA CYS A 477 -9.24 -19.23 -28.78
C CYS A 477 -10.44 -19.20 -29.73
N PHE A 478 -10.95 -20.35 -30.14
CA PHE A 478 -12.12 -20.46 -31.00
C PHE A 478 -13.39 -19.87 -30.38
N LEU A 479 -13.61 -20.08 -29.09
CA LEU A 479 -14.81 -19.61 -28.37
C LEU A 479 -14.77 -18.08 -28.13
N LEU A 480 -13.59 -17.51 -27.93
CA LEU A 480 -13.41 -16.13 -27.47
C LEU A 480 -13.07 -15.15 -28.58
N THR A 481 -12.33 -15.58 -29.59
CA THR A 481 -11.85 -14.69 -30.64
C THR A 481 -12.76 -14.73 -31.87
N ASN A 482 -12.78 -13.64 -32.61
CA ASN A 482 -13.44 -13.54 -33.92
C ASN A 482 -12.47 -13.79 -35.08
N ASP A 483 -11.44 -14.59 -34.87
CA ASP A 483 -10.46 -14.92 -35.88
C ASP A 483 -11.04 -15.88 -36.92
N ASP A 484 -10.93 -15.54 -38.20
CA ASP A 484 -11.51 -16.31 -39.29
C ASP A 484 -10.77 -17.63 -39.56
N VAL A 485 -9.52 -17.77 -39.09
CA VAL A 485 -8.68 -18.93 -39.41
C VAL A 485 -7.82 -19.37 -38.23
N ILE A 486 -8.07 -20.61 -37.77
CA ILE A 486 -7.17 -21.36 -36.86
C ILE A 486 -6.51 -22.49 -37.66
N ARG A 487 -5.18 -22.42 -37.85
CA ARG A 487 -4.41 -23.46 -38.54
C ARG A 487 -3.69 -24.34 -37.55
N ILE A 488 -3.96 -25.65 -37.61
CA ILE A 488 -3.27 -26.66 -36.82
C ILE A 488 -2.36 -27.47 -37.76
N ILE A 489 -1.04 -27.33 -37.54
CA ILE A 489 -0.04 -28.07 -38.30
C ILE A 489 0.57 -29.14 -37.40
N LYS A 490 0.36 -30.41 -37.74
CA LYS A 490 0.93 -31.55 -37.03
C LYS A 490 2.08 -32.12 -37.87
N PHE A 491 3.28 -32.15 -37.32
CA PHE A 491 4.39 -32.86 -37.90
C PHE A 491 4.37 -34.31 -37.44
N ASP A 492 4.42 -35.26 -38.36
CA ASP A 492 4.54 -36.68 -38.04
C ASP A 492 6.02 -37.00 -37.76
N PRO A 493 6.36 -37.53 -36.56
CA PRO A 493 7.76 -37.83 -36.23
C PRO A 493 8.40 -38.94 -37.06
N LEU A 494 7.65 -39.58 -37.96
CA LEU A 494 8.18 -40.60 -38.86
C LEU A 494 9.00 -40.03 -40.04
N TRP A 495 9.12 -38.72 -40.20
CA TRP A 495 9.87 -38.02 -41.26
C TRP A 495 11.01 -37.13 -40.74
N ALA A 496 11.51 -37.37 -39.52
CA ALA A 496 12.68 -36.69 -38.96
C ALA A 496 13.84 -37.65 -38.80
#